data_7ce71917dff1b0b373ab9a656789ba0c
#
_entry.id   7ce71917dff1b0b373ab9a656789ba0c
#
_cell.length_a   1.000
_cell.length_b   1.000
_cell.length_c   1.000
_cell.angle_alpha   90.00
_cell.angle_beta   90.00
_cell.angle_gamma   90.00
#
_symmetry.space_group_name_H-M   'P 1'
#
loop_
_entity.id
_entity.type
_entity.pdbx_description
1 polymer ?
#
loop_
_entity_poly.entity_id
_entity_poly.type
_entity_poly.pdbx_seq_one_letter_code
_entity_poly.pdbx_strand_id
1 'polypeptide(L)'
;MKFEVNQADFVEALGAMNRIAMRQVEKTKVVRIEKVHDGRIRLIGTNLTMSLRYDISASNVEGDAVNISLSLFPIVQKLNGVIEFDENKIRCGKSSFKIDKWAEQMPVNFEIKEAEEQELLTVDLFNAIVKTNYATQNINNSVLSGIYFNKAEVVGTDGNRLAKACLKENNSQFLMPNFLAEEVIKLFNSKQLKIAVGRSNIKVYNEEIELISQKLSGQYPNYSSILPKSFKNFVKINRKDLIKALELITVTNSQYACSFEINNNEIIIKNNIGQTEIDCESNTVDAKKIAFNPLFVINALKTTCDEIVEFHYNSELAPCAFMSENLYALIMPVKLR
;
A
#
# COMPACT_ATOMS: atom_id res chain seq x y z
N MET A 1 33.79 -7.93 5.47
CA MET A 1 32.98 -7.01 6.31
C MET A 1 32.60 -7.74 7.60
N LYS A 2 32.71 -7.05 8.75
CA LYS A 2 32.24 -7.53 10.06
C LYS A 2 31.37 -6.45 10.69
N PHE A 3 30.36 -6.85 11.46
CA PHE A 3 29.49 -5.94 12.18
C PHE A 3 28.62 -6.69 13.20
N GLU A 4 28.04 -5.96 14.13
CA GLU A 4 27.03 -6.44 15.06
C GLU A 4 25.75 -5.64 14.91
N VAL A 5 24.61 -6.32 14.93
CA VAL A 5 23.28 -5.71 14.79
C VAL A 5 22.28 -6.35 15.72
N ASN A 6 21.24 -5.59 16.09
CA ASN A 6 20.07 -6.15 16.75
C ASN A 6 19.29 -7.04 15.77
N GLN A 7 18.89 -8.22 16.23
CA GLN A 7 18.15 -9.17 15.40
C GLN A 7 16.82 -8.59 14.86
N ALA A 8 16.09 -7.83 15.68
CA ALA A 8 14.81 -7.27 15.27
C ALA A 8 14.98 -6.28 14.09
N ASP A 9 15.95 -5.38 14.18
CA ASP A 9 16.23 -4.38 13.12
C ASP A 9 16.71 -5.08 11.85
N PHE A 10 17.53 -6.13 12.01
CA PHE A 10 18.05 -6.89 10.87
C PHE A 10 16.96 -7.74 10.18
N VAL A 11 16.03 -8.32 10.96
CA VAL A 11 14.85 -9.03 10.42
C VAL A 11 13.93 -8.09 9.67
N GLU A 12 13.67 -6.90 10.21
CA GLU A 12 12.82 -5.90 9.55
C GLU A 12 13.41 -5.50 8.19
N ALA A 13 14.69 -5.13 8.16
CA ALA A 13 15.38 -4.72 6.94
C ALA A 13 15.50 -5.86 5.92
N LEU A 14 15.95 -7.06 6.33
CA LEU A 14 16.01 -8.22 5.43
C LEU A 14 14.63 -8.67 4.95
N GLY A 15 13.61 -8.56 5.79
CA GLY A 15 12.23 -8.85 5.43
C GLY A 15 11.71 -7.90 4.34
N ALA A 16 12.04 -6.63 4.42
CA ALA A 16 11.75 -5.65 3.38
C ALA A 16 12.45 -6.01 2.06
N MET A 17 13.75 -6.35 2.11
CA MET A 17 14.52 -6.79 0.94
C MET A 17 13.92 -8.06 0.31
N ASN A 18 13.52 -9.03 1.15
CA ASN A 18 12.93 -10.29 0.68
C ASN A 18 11.58 -10.08 -0.02
N ARG A 19 10.73 -9.16 0.45
CA ARG A 19 9.47 -8.82 -0.23
C ARG A 19 9.70 -8.22 -1.61
N ILE A 20 10.69 -7.34 -1.74
CA ILE A 20 11.04 -6.71 -3.01
C ILE A 20 11.62 -7.76 -3.98
N ALA A 21 12.59 -8.55 -3.53
CA ALA A 21 13.29 -9.53 -4.35
C ALA A 21 12.39 -10.66 -4.87
N MET A 22 11.43 -11.12 -4.08
CA MET A 22 10.55 -12.27 -4.44
C MET A 22 9.65 -12.03 -5.65
N ARG A 23 9.52 -10.79 -6.11
CA ARG A 23 8.54 -10.48 -7.16
C ARG A 23 8.97 -10.89 -8.57
N GLN A 24 10.26 -11.20 -8.88
CA GLN A 24 10.65 -11.44 -10.27
C GLN A 24 11.70 -12.51 -10.58
N VAL A 25 12.93 -12.52 -10.08
CA VAL A 25 13.98 -13.41 -10.59
C VAL A 25 14.96 -13.83 -9.49
N GLU A 26 15.46 -15.08 -9.53
CA GLU A 26 16.45 -15.60 -8.55
C GLU A 26 17.69 -14.72 -8.37
N LYS A 27 18.18 -14.12 -9.45
CA LYS A 27 19.35 -13.21 -9.45
C LYS A 27 19.16 -11.96 -8.60
N THR A 28 17.90 -11.63 -8.21
CA THR A 28 17.60 -10.47 -7.36
C THR A 28 17.56 -10.82 -5.86
N LYS A 29 17.74 -12.09 -5.49
CA LYS A 29 17.80 -12.54 -4.09
C LYS A 29 19.15 -12.26 -3.43
N VAL A 30 19.76 -11.14 -3.77
CA VAL A 30 21.02 -10.66 -3.24
C VAL A 30 20.80 -9.34 -2.52
N VAL A 31 21.38 -9.19 -1.35
CA VAL A 31 21.42 -7.94 -0.60
C VAL A 31 22.87 -7.52 -0.48
N ARG A 32 23.13 -6.29 -0.85
CA ARG A 32 24.39 -5.63 -0.57
C ARG A 32 24.30 -4.93 0.77
N ILE A 33 25.26 -5.17 1.62
CA ILE A 33 25.43 -4.48 2.90
C ILE A 33 26.66 -3.60 2.79
N GLU A 34 26.53 -2.31 3.11
CA GLU A 34 27.59 -1.32 3.05
C GLU A 34 27.74 -0.59 4.38
N LYS A 35 28.94 -0.19 4.71
CA LYS A 35 29.20 0.76 5.80
C LYS A 35 28.77 2.16 5.35
N VAL A 36 27.90 2.81 6.12
CA VAL A 36 27.52 4.22 5.89
C VAL A 36 28.46 5.14 6.64
N HIS A 37 28.58 4.91 7.94
CA HIS A 37 29.50 5.57 8.87
C HIS A 37 29.62 4.69 10.11
N ASP A 38 30.42 5.11 11.09
CA ASP A 38 30.53 4.39 12.35
C ASP A 38 29.17 4.38 13.07
N GLY A 39 28.71 3.18 13.38
CA GLY A 39 27.39 2.95 14.01
C GLY A 39 26.23 2.71 13.07
N ARG A 40 26.42 2.70 11.73
CA ARG A 40 25.35 2.40 10.78
C ARG A 40 25.81 1.60 9.57
N ILE A 41 24.98 0.65 9.15
CA ILE A 41 25.11 -0.08 7.89
C ILE A 41 23.87 0.14 7.03
N ARG A 42 24.05 0.06 5.73
CA ARG A 42 23.00 0.16 4.71
C ARG A 42 22.80 -1.17 4.01
N LEU A 43 21.56 -1.66 4.00
CA LEU A 43 21.15 -2.77 3.18
C LEU A 43 20.58 -2.24 1.87
N ILE A 44 20.96 -2.85 0.75
CA ILE A 44 20.48 -2.48 -0.58
C ILE A 44 19.94 -3.72 -1.28
N GLY A 45 18.70 -3.64 -1.77
CA GLY A 45 18.04 -4.68 -2.55
C GLY A 45 17.34 -4.11 -3.78
N THR A 46 17.17 -4.91 -4.83
CA THR A 46 16.48 -4.49 -6.05
C THR A 46 15.82 -5.66 -6.75
N ASN A 47 14.75 -5.37 -7.49
CA ASN A 47 14.10 -6.29 -8.43
C ASN A 47 14.13 -5.78 -9.87
N LEU A 48 15.06 -4.87 -10.20
CA LEU A 48 15.24 -4.23 -11.50
C LEU A 48 14.20 -3.14 -11.84
N THR A 49 13.04 -3.12 -11.21
CA THR A 49 12.01 -2.06 -11.38
C THR A 49 11.90 -1.17 -10.16
N MET A 50 12.31 -1.67 -9.00
CA MET A 50 12.34 -0.96 -7.73
C MET A 50 13.62 -1.31 -6.97
N SER A 51 14.19 -0.33 -6.27
CA SER A 51 15.31 -0.50 -5.35
C SER A 51 14.95 0.02 -3.98
N LEU A 52 15.45 -0.65 -2.95
CA LEU A 52 15.31 -0.28 -1.55
C LEU A 52 16.70 -0.11 -0.94
N ARG A 53 16.89 1.00 -0.24
CA ARG A 53 17.99 1.24 0.70
C ARG A 53 17.39 1.35 2.09
N TYR A 54 17.96 0.63 3.05
CA TYR A 54 17.49 0.60 4.41
C TYR A 54 18.69 0.69 5.36
N ASP A 55 18.77 1.78 6.12
CA ASP A 55 19.84 2.05 7.06
C ASP A 55 19.41 1.59 8.45
N ILE A 56 20.24 0.73 9.08
CA ILE A 56 20.04 0.25 10.46
C ILE A 56 21.25 0.52 11.32
N SER A 57 21.03 0.58 12.63
CA SER A 57 22.10 0.72 13.61
C SER A 57 22.99 -0.55 13.66
N ALA A 58 24.29 -0.35 13.73
CA ALA A 58 25.26 -1.43 13.82
C ALA A 58 26.45 -0.98 14.67
N SER A 59 27.13 -1.92 15.33
CA SER A 59 28.37 -1.70 16.06
C SER A 59 29.51 -2.55 15.48
N ASN A 60 30.74 -2.20 15.83
CA ASN A 60 31.94 -2.95 15.44
C ASN A 60 32.06 -3.15 13.90
N VAL A 61 31.74 -2.10 13.14
CA VAL A 61 31.69 -2.17 11.67
C VAL A 61 33.09 -2.07 11.08
N GLU A 62 33.59 -3.19 10.52
CA GLU A 62 34.87 -3.32 9.83
C GLU A 62 34.67 -3.70 8.37
N GLY A 63 35.45 -3.07 7.46
CA GLY A 63 35.37 -3.30 6.01
C GLY A 63 34.20 -2.56 5.37
N ASP A 64 34.23 -2.43 4.02
CA ASP A 64 33.39 -1.49 3.31
C ASP A 64 32.03 -2.08 2.87
N ALA A 65 32.02 -3.29 2.32
CA ALA A 65 30.80 -3.90 1.81
C ALA A 65 30.88 -5.42 1.69
N VAL A 66 29.69 -6.05 1.65
CA VAL A 66 29.53 -7.48 1.37
C VAL A 66 28.19 -7.74 0.66
N ASN A 67 28.17 -8.72 -0.25
CA ASN A 67 26.93 -9.21 -0.86
C ASN A 67 26.56 -10.53 -0.21
N ILE A 68 25.31 -10.67 0.21
CA ILE A 68 24.78 -11.88 0.86
C ILE A 68 23.51 -12.37 0.16
N SER A 69 23.25 -13.66 0.27
CA SER A 69 21.99 -14.23 -0.21
C SER A 69 20.85 -14.01 0.80
N LEU A 70 19.65 -13.71 0.30
CA LEU A 70 18.42 -13.65 1.12
C LEU A 70 17.99 -15.02 1.67
N SER A 71 18.65 -16.13 1.27
CA SER A 71 18.47 -17.45 1.91
C SER A 71 18.81 -17.43 3.40
N LEU A 72 19.54 -16.43 3.85
CA LEU A 72 19.82 -16.15 5.25
C LEU A 72 18.59 -15.73 6.07
N PHE A 73 17.62 -15.09 5.45
CA PHE A 73 16.48 -14.46 6.14
C PHE A 73 15.71 -15.42 7.08
N PRO A 74 15.33 -16.67 6.68
CA PRO A 74 14.67 -17.62 7.58
C PRO A 74 15.48 -18.00 8.82
N ILE A 75 16.82 -17.98 8.72
CA ILE A 75 17.71 -18.25 9.85
C ILE A 75 17.65 -17.06 10.81
N VAL A 76 17.85 -15.86 10.29
CA VAL A 76 17.86 -14.60 11.09
C VAL A 76 16.53 -14.41 11.83
N GLN A 77 15.41 -14.77 11.23
CA GLN A 77 14.09 -14.70 11.88
C GLN A 77 13.95 -15.55 13.15
N LYS A 78 14.72 -16.64 13.26
CA LYS A 78 14.66 -17.56 14.39
C LYS A 78 15.71 -17.31 15.47
N LEU A 79 16.64 -16.40 15.22
CA LEU A 79 17.61 -15.98 16.22
C LEU A 79 16.98 -14.98 17.20
N ASN A 80 17.64 -14.72 18.32
CA ASN A 80 17.19 -13.75 19.30
C ASN A 80 18.39 -13.09 19.98
N GLY A 81 18.47 -11.77 19.96
CA GLY A 81 19.53 -10.96 20.54
C GLY A 81 20.43 -10.31 19.51
N VAL A 82 21.69 -10.13 19.84
CA VAL A 82 22.68 -9.51 18.94
C VAL A 82 23.21 -10.54 17.95
N ILE A 83 23.22 -10.17 16.69
CA ILE A 83 23.82 -10.95 15.61
C ILE A 83 25.16 -10.37 15.27
N GLU A 84 26.19 -11.20 15.39
CA GLU A 84 27.54 -10.92 14.93
C GLU A 84 27.69 -11.46 13.52
N PHE A 85 27.96 -10.59 12.57
CA PHE A 85 28.33 -10.95 11.21
C PHE A 85 29.85 -10.92 11.05
N ASP A 86 30.45 -12.03 10.66
CA ASP A 86 31.90 -12.15 10.47
C ASP A 86 32.16 -12.86 9.14
N GLU A 87 32.53 -12.10 8.13
CA GLU A 87 32.89 -12.52 6.76
C GLU A 87 31.88 -13.50 6.11
N ASN A 88 31.88 -14.76 6.50
CA ASN A 88 31.05 -15.82 5.94
C ASN A 88 30.26 -16.58 7.02
N LYS A 89 30.13 -16.00 8.18
CA LYS A 89 29.39 -16.59 9.32
C LYS A 89 28.53 -15.55 10.00
N ILE A 90 27.41 -16.00 10.52
CA ILE A 90 26.65 -15.29 11.54
C ILE A 90 26.69 -16.04 12.84
N ARG A 91 26.80 -15.33 13.94
CA ARG A 91 26.72 -15.86 15.30
C ARG A 91 25.64 -15.14 16.07
N CYS A 92 24.97 -15.87 16.94
CA CYS A 92 24.02 -15.29 17.87
C CYS A 92 24.04 -16.19 19.13
N GLY A 93 24.62 -15.67 20.21
CA GLY A 93 24.86 -16.45 21.42
C GLY A 93 25.69 -17.73 21.13
N LYS A 94 25.12 -18.90 21.38
CA LYS A 94 25.79 -20.20 21.13
C LYS A 94 25.61 -20.74 19.70
N SER A 95 24.80 -20.07 18.89
CA SER A 95 24.49 -20.53 17.53
C SER A 95 25.46 -19.91 16.51
N SER A 96 25.89 -20.73 15.54
CA SER A 96 26.76 -20.27 14.45
C SER A 96 26.33 -20.89 13.13
N PHE A 97 26.16 -20.07 12.10
CA PHE A 97 25.75 -20.51 10.77
C PHE A 97 26.69 -19.98 9.71
N LYS A 98 27.06 -20.84 8.76
CA LYS A 98 27.82 -20.44 7.58
C LYS A 98 26.91 -19.72 6.60
N ILE A 99 27.42 -18.66 5.98
CA ILE A 99 26.73 -17.87 4.97
C ILE A 99 27.45 -18.03 3.64
N ASP A 100 26.68 -18.27 2.59
CA ASP A 100 27.21 -18.22 1.24
C ASP A 100 27.33 -16.77 0.79
N LYS A 101 28.58 -16.32 0.52
CA LYS A 101 28.83 -15.03 -0.09
C LYS A 101 28.37 -15.08 -1.54
N TRP A 102 27.68 -14.03 -1.96
CA TRP A 102 27.36 -13.87 -3.38
C TRP A 102 28.51 -13.17 -4.08
N ALA A 103 29.13 -13.82 -5.05
CA ALA A 103 30.31 -13.32 -5.74
C ALA A 103 29.96 -12.36 -6.90
N GLU A 104 28.72 -12.39 -7.38
CA GLU A 104 28.29 -11.55 -8.52
C GLU A 104 27.97 -10.12 -8.06
N GLN A 105 28.20 -9.17 -8.97
CA GLN A 105 27.80 -7.79 -8.74
C GLN A 105 26.28 -7.69 -8.65
N MET A 106 25.83 -6.83 -7.75
CA MET A 106 24.42 -6.51 -7.64
C MET A 106 23.89 -5.91 -8.96
N PRO A 107 22.68 -6.25 -9.40
CA PRO A 107 22.04 -5.55 -10.51
C PRO A 107 21.99 -4.04 -10.24
N VAL A 108 22.01 -3.27 -11.31
CA VAL A 108 22.15 -1.80 -11.32
C VAL A 108 21.27 -1.10 -10.29
N ASN A 109 21.87 -0.22 -9.50
CA ASN A 109 21.15 0.74 -8.67
C ASN A 109 20.46 1.78 -9.55
N PHE A 110 19.19 2.05 -9.31
CA PHE A 110 18.50 3.21 -9.86
C PHE A 110 18.90 4.44 -9.06
N GLU A 111 19.39 5.45 -9.74
CA GLU A 111 19.59 6.78 -9.17
C GLU A 111 18.64 7.76 -9.83
N ILE A 112 18.01 8.61 -9.04
CA ILE A 112 17.33 9.78 -9.59
C ILE A 112 18.43 10.81 -9.85
N LYS A 113 18.71 11.04 -11.12
CA LYS A 113 19.60 12.12 -11.51
C LYS A 113 18.92 13.47 -11.24
N GLU A 114 19.62 14.35 -10.59
CA GLU A 114 19.24 15.59 -9.89
C GLU A 114 18.36 16.62 -10.63
N ALA A 115 17.94 16.40 -11.86
CA ALA A 115 17.46 17.49 -12.72
C ALA A 115 16.02 17.96 -12.47
N GLU A 116 15.17 17.25 -11.72
CA GLU A 116 13.74 17.60 -11.54
C GLU A 116 13.16 17.07 -10.20
N GLU A 117 13.88 17.22 -9.11
CA GLU A 117 13.35 16.83 -7.80
C GLU A 117 12.32 17.86 -7.33
N GLN A 118 11.05 17.52 -7.41
CA GLN A 118 10.02 18.19 -6.66
C GLN A 118 9.79 17.43 -5.35
N GLU A 119 10.23 18.02 -4.25
CA GLU A 119 10.04 17.46 -2.92
C GLU A 119 8.63 17.78 -2.42
N LEU A 120 7.85 16.77 -2.12
CA LEU A 120 6.56 16.88 -1.46
C LEU A 120 6.71 16.31 -0.05
N LEU A 121 6.49 17.17 0.92
CA LEU A 121 6.52 16.78 2.33
C LEU A 121 5.08 16.55 2.77
N THR A 122 4.73 15.39 3.40
CA THR A 122 3.71 15.41 4.45
C THR A 122 3.19 14.04 4.93
N VAL A 123 2.65 14.02 6.15
CA VAL A 123 1.75 12.98 6.69
C VAL A 123 0.53 12.78 5.78
N ASP A 124 0.04 13.85 5.15
CA ASP A 124 -1.10 13.81 4.22
C ASP A 124 -0.82 12.92 3.00
N LEU A 125 0.45 12.85 2.55
CA LEU A 125 0.86 12.00 1.44
C LEU A 125 0.71 10.50 1.76
N PHE A 126 1.17 10.05 2.93
CA PHE A 126 0.99 8.66 3.36
C PHE A 126 -0.50 8.29 3.43
N ASN A 127 -1.31 9.15 4.04
CA ASN A 127 -2.75 8.95 4.14
C ASN A 127 -3.43 8.91 2.77
N ALA A 128 -3.01 9.76 1.83
CA ALA A 128 -3.55 9.74 0.47
C ALA A 128 -3.23 8.44 -0.27
N ILE A 129 -2.00 7.90 -0.11
CA ILE A 129 -1.60 6.61 -0.67
C ILE A 129 -2.45 5.48 -0.07
N VAL A 130 -2.62 5.43 1.26
CA VAL A 130 -3.45 4.42 1.94
C VAL A 130 -4.90 4.48 1.45
N LYS A 131 -5.46 5.69 1.34
CA LYS A 131 -6.85 5.92 0.94
C LYS A 131 -7.14 5.56 -0.52
N THR A 132 -6.14 5.48 -1.39
CA THR A 132 -6.36 5.31 -2.83
C THR A 132 -5.82 4.01 -3.41
N ASN A 133 -4.78 3.44 -2.81
CA ASN A 133 -4.10 2.25 -3.35
C ASN A 133 -5.00 1.01 -3.45
N TYR A 134 -5.92 0.81 -2.49
CA TYR A 134 -6.82 -0.34 -2.49
C TYR A 134 -7.75 -0.40 -3.72
N ALA A 135 -7.97 0.74 -4.38
CA ALA A 135 -8.86 0.83 -5.52
C ALA A 135 -8.15 0.61 -6.87
N THR A 136 -6.83 0.44 -6.90
CA THR A 136 -6.07 0.20 -8.14
C THR A 136 -6.23 -1.23 -8.66
N GLN A 137 -5.95 -1.44 -9.95
CA GLN A 137 -5.92 -2.79 -10.55
C GLN A 137 -4.65 -3.54 -10.16
N ASN A 138 -4.77 -4.87 -10.07
CA ASN A 138 -3.64 -5.76 -9.82
C ASN A 138 -3.09 -6.38 -11.12
N ILE A 139 -3.03 -5.58 -12.19
CA ILE A 139 -2.57 -6.00 -13.53
C ILE A 139 -1.30 -5.22 -13.86
N ASN A 140 -0.21 -5.92 -14.14
CA ASN A 140 1.05 -5.30 -14.51
C ASN A 140 0.91 -4.46 -15.81
N ASN A 141 1.59 -3.30 -15.83
CA ASN A 141 1.69 -2.39 -16.97
C ASN A 141 0.38 -1.70 -17.41
N SER A 142 -0.68 -1.76 -16.61
CA SER A 142 -1.86 -0.93 -16.81
C SER A 142 -1.69 0.43 -16.11
N VAL A 143 -2.13 1.52 -16.71
CA VAL A 143 -2.19 2.83 -16.02
C VAL A 143 -3.10 2.78 -14.79
N LEU A 144 -4.08 1.88 -14.77
CA LEU A 144 -4.97 1.64 -13.63
C LEU A 144 -4.33 0.80 -12.51
N SER A 145 -3.15 0.20 -12.75
CA SER A 145 -2.36 -0.42 -11.69
C SER A 145 -1.48 0.58 -10.93
N GLY A 146 -1.80 1.85 -11.02
CA GLY A 146 -1.14 2.92 -10.30
C GLY A 146 -2.10 3.92 -9.68
N ILE A 147 -1.59 4.62 -8.69
CA ILE A 147 -2.22 5.79 -8.10
C ILE A 147 -1.86 7.00 -8.95
N TYR A 148 -2.85 7.75 -9.38
CA TYR A 148 -2.66 8.96 -10.14
C TYR A 148 -2.63 10.19 -9.23
N PHE A 149 -1.49 10.84 -9.18
CA PHE A 149 -1.34 12.15 -8.57
C PHE A 149 -1.64 13.20 -9.62
N ASN A 150 -2.67 13.98 -9.43
CA ASN A 150 -3.13 15.04 -10.33
C ASN A 150 -3.24 16.35 -9.55
N LYS A 151 -2.13 17.05 -9.42
CA LYS A 151 -2.05 18.23 -8.55
C LYS A 151 -2.51 17.87 -7.13
N ALA A 152 -3.42 18.62 -6.56
CA ALA A 152 -3.95 18.39 -5.22
C ALA A 152 -4.82 17.12 -5.08
N GLU A 153 -5.20 16.46 -6.17
CA GLU A 153 -6.00 15.23 -6.12
C GLU A 153 -5.14 13.98 -6.28
N VAL A 154 -5.45 12.95 -5.51
CA VAL A 154 -4.84 11.61 -5.59
C VAL A 154 -5.94 10.60 -5.84
N VAL A 155 -5.82 9.80 -6.89
CA VAL A 155 -6.90 8.93 -7.37
C VAL A 155 -6.39 7.52 -7.67
N GLY A 156 -7.12 6.52 -7.21
CA GLY A 156 -6.97 5.11 -7.61
C GLY A 156 -8.29 4.57 -8.18
N THR A 157 -8.23 3.78 -9.24
CA THR A 157 -9.42 3.09 -9.79
C THR A 157 -9.03 1.81 -10.52
N ASP A 158 -9.93 0.83 -10.47
CA ASP A 158 -9.84 -0.43 -11.24
C ASP A 158 -10.93 -0.52 -12.34
N GLY A 159 -11.71 0.55 -12.52
CA GLY A 159 -12.85 0.62 -13.43
C GLY A 159 -14.20 0.23 -12.78
N ASN A 160 -14.20 -0.46 -11.64
CA ASN A 160 -15.41 -0.83 -10.89
C ASN A 160 -15.58 -0.02 -9.60
N ARG A 161 -14.51 0.59 -9.12
CA ARG A 161 -14.47 1.47 -7.96
C ARG A 161 -13.44 2.56 -8.19
N LEU A 162 -13.60 3.67 -7.47
CA LEU A 162 -12.66 4.78 -7.48
C LEU A 162 -12.52 5.31 -6.05
N ALA A 163 -11.29 5.54 -5.64
CA ALA A 163 -10.97 6.23 -4.40
C ALA A 163 -10.29 7.56 -4.70
N LYS A 164 -10.66 8.60 -3.96
CA LYS A 164 -10.07 9.93 -4.09
C LYS A 164 -9.63 10.45 -2.73
N ALA A 165 -8.45 11.05 -2.71
CA ALA A 165 -7.92 11.81 -1.58
C ALA A 165 -7.41 13.16 -2.07
N CYS A 166 -7.24 14.11 -1.16
CA CYS A 166 -6.70 15.44 -1.46
C CYS A 166 -5.41 15.68 -0.68
N LEU A 167 -4.47 16.36 -1.32
CA LEU A 167 -3.25 16.91 -0.71
C LEU A 167 -3.41 18.43 -0.62
N LYS A 168 -2.91 19.02 0.45
CA LYS A 168 -2.98 20.48 0.62
C LYS A 168 -2.15 21.21 -0.42
N GLU A 169 -0.96 20.69 -0.72
CA GLU A 169 -0.01 21.29 -1.65
C GLU A 169 0.61 20.23 -2.54
N ASN A 170 0.23 20.16 -3.79
CA ASN A 170 0.89 19.39 -4.83
C ASN A 170 0.58 20.00 -6.19
N ASN A 171 1.61 20.29 -6.98
CA ASN A 171 1.48 20.77 -8.35
C ASN A 171 1.92 19.74 -9.40
N SER A 172 2.39 18.56 -8.96
CA SER A 172 2.91 17.54 -9.85
C SER A 172 1.82 16.61 -10.38
N GLN A 173 2.09 16.06 -11.56
CA GLN A 173 1.29 14.98 -12.16
C GLN A 173 2.18 13.78 -12.43
N PHE A 174 1.85 12.63 -11.85
CA PHE A 174 2.58 11.39 -12.08
C PHE A 174 1.75 10.16 -11.70
N LEU A 175 2.19 8.99 -12.18
CA LEU A 175 1.60 7.70 -11.87
C LEU A 175 2.55 6.91 -10.97
N MET A 176 2.16 6.69 -9.72
CA MET A 176 2.86 5.83 -8.77
C MET A 176 2.38 4.39 -8.93
N PRO A 177 3.25 3.42 -9.25
CA PRO A 177 2.85 2.03 -9.31
C PRO A 177 2.27 1.53 -7.98
N ASN A 178 1.23 0.69 -8.03
CA ASN A 178 0.61 0.12 -6.83
C ASN A 178 1.59 -0.70 -5.97
N PHE A 179 2.52 -1.44 -6.59
CA PHE A 179 3.52 -2.20 -5.86
C PHE A 179 4.49 -1.30 -5.06
N LEU A 180 4.81 -0.09 -5.58
CA LEU A 180 5.56 0.91 -4.82
C LEU A 180 4.72 1.42 -3.64
N ALA A 181 3.45 1.78 -3.89
CA ALA A 181 2.53 2.24 -2.86
C ALA A 181 2.33 1.20 -1.74
N GLU A 182 2.21 -0.09 -2.08
CA GLU A 182 2.13 -1.18 -1.10
C GLU A 182 3.37 -1.26 -0.20
N GLU A 183 4.57 -1.12 -0.76
CA GLU A 183 5.79 -1.14 0.04
C GLU A 183 5.94 0.15 0.87
N VAL A 184 5.51 1.30 0.35
CA VAL A 184 5.43 2.56 1.12
C VAL A 184 4.53 2.38 2.34
N ILE A 185 3.34 1.81 2.18
CA ILE A 185 2.40 1.56 3.28
C ILE A 185 3.02 0.65 4.36
N LYS A 186 3.74 -0.41 3.95
CA LYS A 186 4.35 -1.37 4.87
C LYS A 186 5.57 -0.82 5.60
N LEU A 187 6.41 -0.04 4.92
CA LEU A 187 7.72 0.38 5.43
C LEU A 187 7.66 1.69 6.22
N PHE A 188 6.84 2.63 5.78
CA PHE A 188 6.80 3.94 6.44
C PHE A 188 5.78 4.02 7.59
N ASN A 189 4.74 3.17 7.58
CA ASN A 189 3.79 2.98 8.70
C ASN A 189 3.41 4.29 9.41
N SER A 190 2.89 5.28 8.70
CA SER A 190 2.57 6.65 9.18
C SER A 190 3.75 7.54 9.58
N LYS A 191 4.99 7.10 9.43
CA LYS A 191 6.16 7.98 9.60
C LYS A 191 6.14 9.10 8.55
N GLN A 192 6.73 10.23 8.89
CA GLN A 192 6.96 11.29 7.90
C GLN A 192 7.77 10.74 6.73
N LEU A 193 7.29 10.99 5.53
CA LEU A 193 7.98 10.62 4.31
C LEU A 193 8.04 11.80 3.34
N LYS A 194 9.02 11.75 2.47
CA LYS A 194 9.23 12.68 1.38
C LYS A 194 9.09 11.93 0.07
N ILE A 195 8.62 12.62 -0.95
CA ILE A 195 8.60 12.07 -2.30
C ILE A 195 9.36 13.02 -3.24
N ALA A 196 10.23 12.44 -4.05
CA ALA A 196 10.88 13.14 -5.15
C ALA A 196 10.45 12.48 -6.46
N VAL A 197 10.01 13.31 -7.41
CA VAL A 197 9.52 12.86 -8.71
C VAL A 197 10.50 13.26 -9.78
N GLY A 198 11.28 12.30 -10.27
CA GLY A 198 12.18 12.49 -11.38
C GLY A 198 11.49 12.26 -12.74
N ARG A 199 12.28 12.34 -13.82
CA ARG A 199 11.77 12.19 -15.20
C ARG A 199 11.11 10.83 -15.46
N SER A 200 11.72 9.73 -14.99
CA SER A 200 11.27 8.35 -15.20
C SER A 200 11.03 7.59 -13.89
N ASN A 201 11.48 8.11 -12.76
CA ASN A 201 11.47 7.43 -11.48
C ASN A 201 10.76 8.25 -10.42
N ILE A 202 10.33 7.56 -9.36
CA ILE A 202 9.80 8.12 -8.12
C ILE A 202 10.70 7.62 -7.00
N LYS A 203 11.12 8.52 -6.10
CA LYS A 203 11.80 8.21 -4.86
C LYS A 203 10.88 8.56 -3.68
N VAL A 204 10.65 7.62 -2.79
CA VAL A 204 9.95 7.82 -1.52
C VAL A 204 10.94 7.51 -0.41
N TYR A 205 11.15 8.46 0.50
CA TYR A 205 12.25 8.35 1.45
C TYR A 205 12.00 9.08 2.78
N ASN A 206 12.77 8.68 3.78
CA ASN A 206 13.02 9.40 5.02
C ASN A 206 14.50 9.25 5.38
N GLU A 207 14.88 9.47 6.64
CA GLU A 207 16.28 9.38 7.08
C GLU A 207 16.85 7.96 7.05
N GLU A 208 16.00 6.93 7.12
CA GLU A 208 16.42 5.52 7.25
C GLU A 208 16.13 4.70 6.00
N ILE A 209 15.09 5.06 5.26
CA ILE A 209 14.54 4.24 4.16
C ILE A 209 14.47 5.07 2.90
N GLU A 210 14.93 4.49 1.79
CA GLU A 210 14.78 5.06 0.46
C GLU A 210 14.26 3.99 -0.51
N LEU A 211 13.07 4.23 -1.05
CA LEU A 211 12.48 3.43 -2.13
C LEU A 211 12.55 4.21 -3.43
N ILE A 212 13.13 3.61 -4.48
CA ILE A 212 13.16 4.18 -5.82
C ILE A 212 12.46 3.20 -6.77
N SER A 213 11.53 3.68 -7.56
CA SER A 213 10.82 2.89 -8.56
C SER A 213 10.65 3.64 -9.87
N GLN A 214 10.54 2.90 -10.98
CA GLN A 214 10.10 3.48 -12.25
C GLN A 214 8.64 3.92 -12.13
N LYS A 215 8.30 5.07 -12.75
CA LYS A 215 6.92 5.54 -12.90
C LYS A 215 6.17 4.67 -13.91
N LEU A 216 4.87 4.53 -13.72
CA LEU A 216 4.02 4.07 -14.81
C LEU A 216 3.92 5.15 -15.89
N SER A 217 3.91 4.71 -17.14
CA SER A 217 3.79 5.59 -18.31
C SER A 217 2.41 5.40 -18.93
N GLY A 218 1.86 6.48 -19.46
CA GLY A 218 0.57 6.48 -20.16
C GLY A 218 -0.37 7.58 -19.67
N GLN A 219 -1.48 7.74 -20.36
CA GLN A 219 -2.50 8.72 -20.02
C GLN A 219 -3.55 8.08 -19.10
N TYR A 220 -3.70 8.63 -17.89
CA TYR A 220 -4.75 8.20 -16.97
C TYR A 220 -6.14 8.58 -17.51
N PRO A 221 -7.16 7.73 -17.35
CA PRO A 221 -8.52 8.03 -17.83
C PRO A 221 -9.08 9.31 -17.19
N ASN A 222 -9.98 9.98 -17.91
CA ASN A 222 -10.69 11.13 -17.38
C ASN A 222 -11.72 10.69 -16.32
N TYR A 223 -11.25 10.49 -15.09
CA TYR A 223 -12.08 10.06 -13.96
C TYR A 223 -13.13 11.10 -13.56
N SER A 224 -12.91 12.39 -13.83
CA SER A 224 -13.85 13.45 -13.47
C SER A 224 -15.19 13.29 -14.18
N SER A 225 -15.20 12.69 -15.38
CA SER A 225 -16.43 12.48 -16.15
C SER A 225 -17.39 11.43 -15.55
N ILE A 226 -16.88 10.52 -14.71
CA ILE A 226 -17.70 9.48 -14.05
C ILE A 226 -18.14 9.87 -12.64
N LEU A 227 -17.64 10.98 -12.10
CA LEU A 227 -18.04 11.43 -10.77
C LEU A 227 -19.44 12.04 -10.83
N PRO A 228 -20.39 11.55 -10.01
CA PRO A 228 -21.72 12.15 -9.93
C PRO A 228 -21.64 13.60 -9.47
N LYS A 229 -22.39 14.48 -10.16
CA LYS A 229 -22.44 15.91 -9.81
C LYS A 229 -23.22 16.17 -8.52
N SER A 230 -24.22 15.32 -8.24
CA SER A 230 -25.03 15.37 -7.03
C SER A 230 -25.64 14.01 -6.73
N PHE A 231 -26.04 13.81 -5.50
CA PHE A 231 -26.79 12.64 -5.05
C PHE A 231 -28.15 13.07 -4.52
N LYS A 232 -29.19 12.29 -4.79
CA LYS A 232 -30.56 12.54 -4.34
C LYS A 232 -30.83 11.94 -2.96
N ASN A 233 -30.22 10.80 -2.70
CA ASN A 233 -30.43 10.03 -1.49
C ASN A 233 -29.14 9.86 -0.73
N PHE A 234 -29.23 9.80 0.59
CA PHE A 234 -28.12 9.46 1.47
C PHE A 234 -28.60 8.62 2.64
N VAL A 235 -27.69 7.85 3.22
CA VAL A 235 -27.87 7.06 4.43
C VAL A 235 -26.66 7.24 5.31
N LYS A 236 -26.87 7.63 6.56
CA LYS A 236 -25.82 7.70 7.59
C LYS A 236 -25.76 6.39 8.35
N ILE A 237 -24.56 5.82 8.44
CA ILE A 237 -24.34 4.47 8.96
C ILE A 237 -23.13 4.48 9.89
N ASN A 238 -23.22 3.75 11.01
CA ASN A 238 -22.03 3.48 11.80
C ASN A 238 -21.08 2.59 10.99
N ARG A 239 -19.85 3.08 10.79
CA ARG A 239 -18.84 2.42 9.97
C ARG A 239 -18.48 1.02 10.46
N LYS A 240 -18.33 0.85 11.78
CA LYS A 240 -17.94 -0.44 12.37
C LYS A 240 -19.04 -1.49 12.20
N ASP A 241 -20.30 -1.08 12.37
CA ASP A 241 -21.44 -1.98 12.21
C ASP A 241 -21.57 -2.41 10.74
N LEU A 242 -21.39 -1.48 9.80
CA LEU A 242 -21.39 -1.82 8.36
C LEU A 242 -20.26 -2.78 8.00
N ILE A 243 -19.03 -2.55 8.47
CA ILE A 243 -17.91 -3.47 8.24
C ILE A 243 -18.24 -4.85 8.82
N LYS A 244 -18.68 -4.93 10.06
CA LYS A 244 -19.01 -6.19 10.74
C LYS A 244 -20.12 -6.96 10.00
N ALA A 245 -21.16 -6.27 9.57
CA ALA A 245 -22.26 -6.85 8.80
C ALA A 245 -21.77 -7.43 7.46
N LEU A 246 -20.94 -6.69 6.73
CA LEU A 246 -20.34 -7.13 5.46
C LEU A 246 -19.36 -8.30 5.65
N GLU A 247 -18.53 -8.26 6.68
CA GLU A 247 -17.62 -9.36 7.00
C GLU A 247 -18.41 -10.63 7.35
N LEU A 248 -19.50 -10.53 8.11
CA LEU A 248 -20.37 -11.67 8.42
C LEU A 248 -20.95 -12.30 7.17
N ILE A 249 -21.47 -11.49 6.24
CA ILE A 249 -22.05 -11.95 4.97
C ILE A 249 -20.98 -12.59 4.06
N THR A 250 -19.71 -12.21 4.18
CA THR A 250 -18.62 -12.71 3.33
C THR A 250 -17.88 -13.94 3.89
N VAL A 251 -18.16 -14.36 5.11
CA VAL A 251 -17.46 -15.50 5.78
C VAL A 251 -17.44 -16.77 4.93
N THR A 252 -18.55 -17.10 4.26
CA THR A 252 -18.67 -18.34 3.49
C THR A 252 -18.23 -18.21 2.04
N ASN A 253 -18.36 -17.02 1.43
CA ASN A 253 -17.89 -16.74 0.09
C ASN A 253 -17.80 -15.24 -0.19
N SER A 254 -16.57 -14.72 -0.27
CA SER A 254 -16.28 -13.31 -0.54
C SER A 254 -16.58 -12.87 -1.99
N GLN A 255 -16.81 -13.79 -2.92
CA GLN A 255 -17.04 -13.48 -4.34
C GLN A 255 -18.51 -13.16 -4.66
N TYR A 256 -19.44 -13.47 -3.76
CA TYR A 256 -20.86 -13.19 -3.99
C TYR A 256 -21.17 -11.72 -3.73
N ALA A 257 -21.93 -11.12 -4.66
CA ALA A 257 -22.52 -9.83 -4.44
C ALA A 257 -23.50 -9.88 -3.25
N CYS A 258 -23.55 -8.82 -2.47
CA CYS A 258 -24.58 -8.61 -1.47
C CYS A 258 -25.51 -7.48 -1.88
N SER A 259 -26.79 -7.56 -1.53
CA SER A 259 -27.75 -6.48 -1.71
C SER A 259 -27.95 -5.72 -0.42
N PHE A 260 -28.03 -4.41 -0.55
CA PHE A 260 -28.47 -3.48 0.48
C PHE A 260 -29.92 -3.15 0.19
N GLU A 261 -30.82 -3.56 1.08
CA GLU A 261 -32.22 -3.14 1.05
C GLU A 261 -32.35 -2.02 2.10
N ILE A 262 -32.54 -0.80 1.60
CA ILE A 262 -32.47 0.43 2.39
C ILE A 262 -33.89 0.83 2.72
N ASN A 263 -34.21 0.85 3.98
CA ASN A 263 -35.43 1.40 4.57
C ASN A 263 -35.13 2.70 5.33
N ASN A 264 -36.12 3.32 5.92
CA ASN A 264 -35.97 4.62 6.56
C ASN A 264 -34.96 4.63 7.72
N ASN A 265 -34.94 3.58 8.56
CA ASN A 265 -34.11 3.51 9.75
C ASN A 265 -33.20 2.29 9.82
N GLU A 266 -33.19 1.45 8.79
CA GLU A 266 -32.41 0.21 8.74
C GLU A 266 -31.92 -0.11 7.34
N ILE A 267 -30.82 -0.84 7.27
CA ILE A 267 -30.32 -1.48 6.06
C ILE A 267 -30.28 -2.98 6.30
N ILE A 268 -30.97 -3.74 5.44
CA ILE A 268 -30.86 -5.18 5.40
C ILE A 268 -29.80 -5.55 4.36
N ILE A 269 -28.71 -6.15 4.81
CA ILE A 269 -27.63 -6.63 3.94
C ILE A 269 -27.79 -8.14 3.78
N LYS A 270 -27.97 -8.62 2.55
CA LYS A 270 -28.18 -10.04 2.28
C LYS A 270 -27.48 -10.56 1.03
N ASN A 271 -27.20 -11.85 1.06
CA ASN A 271 -26.78 -12.63 -0.10
C ASN A 271 -27.63 -13.91 -0.19
N ASN A 272 -27.21 -14.89 -0.99
CA ASN A 272 -27.89 -16.18 -1.14
C ASN A 272 -27.79 -17.12 0.07
N ILE A 273 -27.01 -16.77 1.11
CA ILE A 273 -26.75 -17.62 2.28
C ILE A 273 -27.49 -17.09 3.51
N GLY A 274 -27.57 -15.78 3.66
CA GLY A 274 -28.16 -15.17 4.86
C GLY A 274 -28.33 -13.66 4.74
N GLN A 275 -28.83 -13.08 5.80
CA GLN A 275 -29.03 -11.64 5.95
C GLN A 275 -28.62 -11.15 7.33
N THR A 276 -28.31 -9.86 7.41
CA THR A 276 -28.07 -9.13 8.66
C THR A 276 -28.63 -7.73 8.51
N GLU A 277 -29.02 -7.14 9.65
CA GLU A 277 -29.64 -5.81 9.71
C GLU A 277 -28.75 -4.88 10.53
N ILE A 278 -28.71 -3.62 10.13
CA ILE A 278 -28.01 -2.55 10.83
C ILE A 278 -28.86 -1.29 10.85
N ASP A 279 -28.81 -0.56 11.95
CA ASP A 279 -29.47 0.73 12.10
C ASP A 279 -28.83 1.80 11.20
N CYS A 280 -29.64 2.70 10.69
CA CYS A 280 -29.19 3.85 9.92
C CYS A 280 -30.14 5.04 10.03
N GLU A 281 -29.69 6.20 9.56
CA GLU A 281 -30.54 7.37 9.30
C GLU A 281 -30.58 7.62 7.80
N SER A 282 -31.76 7.63 7.19
CA SER A 282 -31.92 7.79 5.75
C SER A 282 -32.94 8.89 5.41
N ASN A 283 -32.71 9.57 4.29
CA ASN A 283 -33.72 10.43 3.66
C ASN A 283 -34.58 9.67 2.61
N THR A 284 -34.43 8.36 2.51
CA THR A 284 -35.11 7.53 1.52
C THR A 284 -36.57 7.29 1.92
N VAL A 285 -37.51 7.63 1.08
CA VAL A 285 -38.93 7.47 1.32
C VAL A 285 -39.41 6.05 0.94
N ASP A 286 -38.89 5.53 -0.18
CA ASP A 286 -39.23 4.19 -0.69
C ASP A 286 -38.07 3.24 -0.50
N ALA A 287 -38.34 1.99 -0.15
CA ALA A 287 -37.33 0.95 -0.08
C ALA A 287 -36.54 0.81 -1.40
N LYS A 288 -35.22 0.86 -1.31
CA LYS A 288 -34.32 0.69 -2.45
C LYS A 288 -33.43 -0.52 -2.27
N LYS A 289 -33.16 -1.20 -3.37
CA LYS A 289 -32.29 -2.38 -3.39
C LYS A 289 -31.11 -2.15 -4.31
N ILE A 290 -29.90 -2.10 -3.76
CA ILE A 290 -28.66 -1.87 -4.49
C ILE A 290 -27.68 -3.00 -4.15
N ALA A 291 -27.01 -3.57 -5.14
CA ALA A 291 -26.08 -4.67 -4.91
C ALA A 291 -24.63 -4.25 -5.18
N PHE A 292 -23.72 -4.75 -4.34
CA PHE A 292 -22.29 -4.47 -4.41
C PHE A 292 -21.44 -5.73 -4.27
N ASN A 293 -20.19 -5.61 -4.72
CA ASN A 293 -19.12 -6.47 -4.21
C ASN A 293 -18.79 -6.01 -2.77
N PRO A 294 -19.04 -6.81 -1.73
CA PRO A 294 -18.85 -6.42 -0.35
C PRO A 294 -17.40 -6.06 -0.03
N LEU A 295 -16.42 -6.70 -0.68
CA LEU A 295 -15.00 -6.42 -0.48
C LEU A 295 -14.64 -5.00 -0.92
N PHE A 296 -15.30 -4.45 -1.94
CA PHE A 296 -15.04 -3.08 -2.37
C PHE A 296 -15.45 -2.07 -1.29
N VAL A 297 -16.61 -2.31 -0.67
CA VAL A 297 -17.10 -1.49 0.44
C VAL A 297 -16.20 -1.63 1.68
N ILE A 298 -15.91 -2.86 2.09
CA ILE A 298 -15.02 -3.14 3.25
C ILE A 298 -13.67 -2.46 3.08
N ASN A 299 -13.04 -2.61 1.90
CA ASN A 299 -11.73 -2.02 1.63
C ASN A 299 -11.76 -0.50 1.74
N ALA A 300 -12.80 0.16 1.22
CA ALA A 300 -12.98 1.60 1.34
C ALA A 300 -13.12 2.03 2.82
N LEU A 301 -14.01 1.38 3.55
CA LEU A 301 -14.30 1.71 4.94
C LEU A 301 -13.11 1.50 5.88
N LYS A 302 -12.22 0.58 5.58
CA LYS A 302 -10.99 0.32 6.36
C LYS A 302 -9.93 1.41 6.20
N THR A 303 -10.07 2.33 5.24
CA THR A 303 -9.10 3.42 5.03
C THR A 303 -9.40 4.69 5.83
N THR A 304 -10.51 4.75 6.55
CA THR A 304 -10.87 5.85 7.45
C THR A 304 -11.08 5.36 8.87
N CYS A 305 -10.93 6.27 9.84
CA CYS A 305 -11.29 6.05 11.24
C CYS A 305 -12.59 6.75 11.65
N ASP A 306 -13.25 7.46 10.72
CA ASP A 306 -14.49 8.18 11.00
C ASP A 306 -15.56 7.21 11.51
N GLU A 307 -16.31 7.62 12.52
CA GLU A 307 -17.31 6.76 13.17
C GLU A 307 -18.54 6.57 12.28
N ILE A 308 -18.99 7.67 11.65
CA ILE A 308 -20.13 7.70 10.75
C ILE A 308 -19.65 7.86 9.31
N VAL A 309 -20.23 7.10 8.41
CA VAL A 309 -20.08 7.24 6.97
C VAL A 309 -21.42 7.46 6.31
N GLU A 310 -21.43 8.27 5.27
CA GLU A 310 -22.60 8.52 4.45
C GLU A 310 -22.54 7.70 3.17
N PHE A 311 -23.56 6.89 2.93
CA PHE A 311 -23.77 6.19 1.67
C PHE A 311 -24.70 6.99 0.79
N HIS A 312 -24.18 7.47 -0.33
CA HIS A 312 -24.92 8.32 -1.30
C HIS A 312 -25.23 7.56 -2.58
N TYR A 313 -26.46 7.73 -3.10
CA TYR A 313 -26.87 7.07 -4.33
C TYR A 313 -27.98 7.85 -5.07
N ASN A 314 -28.15 7.56 -6.36
CA ASN A 314 -29.20 8.11 -7.20
C ASN A 314 -30.19 7.04 -7.70
N SER A 315 -29.70 5.87 -8.07
CA SER A 315 -30.49 4.75 -8.55
C SER A 315 -29.76 3.44 -8.31
N GLU A 316 -30.43 2.32 -8.56
CA GLU A 316 -29.90 0.97 -8.32
C GLU A 316 -28.66 0.60 -9.17
N LEU A 317 -28.48 1.25 -10.32
CA LEU A 317 -27.40 0.96 -11.27
C LEU A 317 -26.43 2.12 -11.48
N ALA A 318 -26.69 3.27 -10.88
CA ALA A 318 -25.78 4.42 -10.96
C ALA A 318 -24.63 4.27 -9.96
N PRO A 319 -23.46 4.88 -10.22
CA PRO A 319 -22.36 4.92 -9.26
C PRO A 319 -22.82 5.43 -7.89
N CYS A 320 -22.44 4.75 -6.84
CA CYS A 320 -22.72 5.11 -5.45
C CYS A 320 -21.46 5.54 -4.74
N ALA A 321 -21.56 6.44 -3.77
CA ALA A 321 -20.41 6.92 -3.01
C ALA A 321 -20.56 6.62 -1.52
N PHE A 322 -19.47 6.15 -0.91
CA PHE A 322 -19.27 6.15 0.53
C PHE A 322 -18.38 7.32 0.89
N MET A 323 -18.87 8.21 1.75
CA MET A 323 -18.24 9.49 2.04
C MET A 323 -18.20 9.76 3.54
N SER A 324 -17.15 10.44 3.97
CA SER A 324 -17.02 11.06 5.30
C SER A 324 -16.02 12.20 5.19
N GLU A 325 -15.65 12.85 6.28
CA GLU A 325 -14.62 13.88 6.29
C GLU A 325 -13.32 13.41 5.62
N ASN A 326 -12.95 12.16 5.85
CA ASN A 326 -11.68 11.58 5.41
C ASN A 326 -11.81 10.50 4.33
N LEU A 327 -12.99 10.25 3.80
CA LEU A 327 -13.26 9.21 2.82
C LEU A 327 -14.04 9.75 1.62
N TYR A 328 -13.57 9.42 0.42
CA TYR A 328 -14.37 9.47 -0.80
C TYR A 328 -14.13 8.19 -1.62
N ALA A 329 -15.12 7.31 -1.65
CA ALA A 329 -15.06 6.06 -2.39
C ALA A 329 -16.30 5.91 -3.27
N LEU A 330 -16.11 5.91 -4.58
CA LEU A 330 -17.15 5.61 -5.55
C LEU A 330 -17.12 4.12 -5.89
N ILE A 331 -18.27 3.45 -5.87
CA ILE A 331 -18.38 2.02 -6.15
C ILE A 331 -19.51 1.80 -7.15
N MET A 332 -19.22 1.03 -8.19
CA MET A 332 -20.22 0.61 -9.16
C MET A 332 -21.09 -0.51 -8.60
N PRO A 333 -22.43 -0.37 -8.63
CA PRO A 333 -23.32 -1.47 -8.32
C PRO A 333 -23.15 -2.63 -9.29
N VAL A 334 -23.51 -3.82 -8.83
CA VAL A 334 -23.52 -5.04 -9.64
C VAL A 334 -24.95 -5.52 -9.84
N LYS A 335 -25.24 -6.14 -10.99
CA LYS A 335 -26.54 -6.79 -11.20
C LYS A 335 -26.55 -8.12 -10.47
N LEU A 336 -27.54 -8.34 -9.61
CA LEU A 336 -27.84 -9.66 -9.08
C LEU A 336 -28.41 -10.51 -10.23
N ARG A 337 -27.83 -11.68 -10.44
CA ARG A 337 -28.34 -12.69 -11.39
C ARG A 337 -29.30 -13.63 -10.71
#